data_e706d019242e78ef5979d0ac4a666961
#
_entry.id   e706d019242e78ef5979d0ac4a666961
#
_cell.length_a   1.000
_cell.length_b   1.000
_cell.length_c   1.000
_cell.angle_alpha   90.00
_cell.angle_beta   90.00
_cell.angle_gamma   90.00
#
_symmetry.space_group_name_H-M   'P 1'
#
loop_
_entity.id
_entity.type
_entity.pdbx_description
1 polymer ?
#
loop_
_entity_poly.entity_id
_entity_poly.type
_entity_poly.pdbx_seq_one_letter_code
_entity_poly.pdbx_strand_id
1 'polypeptide(L)'
;MVSRQAGGARGGPRRRAWLPADRPGGRYLVPVRKPLDLPFDPIARAAQIWERRFGDSRAMAAVTSIMRAQQILIAELDALLRPHGLTFARYEALVLLRFSREGALPMRLIGQRLMVHPTSVTNIINRLEAQGLVVRRPNPADGRGTLAEITAAGREVAARATADLMAARFGMGGYRTDELGQLFTLLRGLRLAAGDFTPGPAAATTGPAVSR
;
A
#
# COMPACT_ATOMS: atom_id res chain seq x y z
N MET A 1 -66.76 -21.95 -8.82
CA MET A 1 -65.93 -21.87 -7.59
C MET A 1 -64.46 -22.03 -7.99
N VAL A 2 -63.73 -20.94 -8.04
CA VAL A 2 -62.36 -20.89 -8.54
C VAL A 2 -61.45 -20.52 -7.39
N SER A 3 -60.58 -21.45 -6.98
CA SER A 3 -59.61 -21.25 -5.91
C SER A 3 -58.34 -20.59 -6.50
N ARG A 4 -58.01 -19.41 -6.03
CA ARG A 4 -56.78 -18.71 -6.35
C ARG A 4 -55.69 -19.22 -5.40
N GLN A 5 -54.66 -19.84 -5.94
CA GLN A 5 -53.42 -20.12 -5.23
C GLN A 5 -52.51 -18.92 -5.29
N ALA A 6 -52.03 -18.53 -4.12
CA ALA A 6 -51.07 -17.43 -3.92
C ALA A 6 -49.67 -17.84 -4.37
N GLY A 7 -49.04 -16.97 -5.16
CA GLY A 7 -47.67 -17.13 -5.62
C GLY A 7 -46.62 -16.98 -4.50
N GLY A 8 -45.82 -18.01 -4.33
CA GLY A 8 -44.68 -18.00 -3.43
C GLY A 8 -43.55 -17.07 -3.91
N ALA A 9 -43.21 -16.10 -3.10
CA ALA A 9 -42.04 -15.24 -3.28
C ALA A 9 -40.77 -16.09 -3.15
N ARG A 10 -40.03 -16.23 -4.23
CA ARG A 10 -38.68 -16.83 -4.24
C ARG A 10 -37.72 -15.85 -3.59
N GLY A 11 -37.35 -16.11 -2.35
CA GLY A 11 -36.26 -15.42 -1.67
C GLY A 11 -34.92 -15.73 -2.36
N GLY A 12 -34.38 -14.75 -3.07
CA GLY A 12 -33.03 -14.83 -3.60
C GLY A 12 -32.01 -14.92 -2.46
N PRO A 13 -30.82 -15.50 -2.70
CA PRO A 13 -29.81 -15.66 -1.66
C PRO A 13 -29.43 -14.30 -1.11
N ARG A 14 -29.63 -14.12 0.19
CA ARG A 14 -29.18 -12.93 0.93
C ARG A 14 -27.68 -12.81 0.76
N ARG A 15 -27.24 -11.76 0.06
CA ARG A 15 -25.85 -11.35 -0.07
C ARG A 15 -25.27 -11.22 1.33
N ARG A 16 -24.38 -12.11 1.72
CA ARG A 16 -23.50 -11.88 2.86
C ARG A 16 -22.59 -10.74 2.47
N ALA A 17 -22.90 -9.54 2.94
CA ALA A 17 -21.97 -8.43 2.93
C ALA A 17 -20.70 -8.90 3.66
N TRP A 18 -19.60 -8.90 2.97
CA TRP A 18 -18.26 -9.17 3.53
C TRP A 18 -17.75 -7.94 4.30
N LEU A 19 -18.63 -7.32 5.08
CA LEU A 19 -18.26 -6.30 6.06
C LEU A 19 -18.47 -6.94 7.42
N PRO A 20 -17.44 -7.07 8.26
CA PRO A 20 -17.65 -7.40 9.64
C PRO A 20 -18.46 -6.25 10.25
N ALA A 21 -19.77 -6.49 10.47
CA ALA A 21 -20.57 -5.70 11.36
C ALA A 21 -19.91 -5.75 12.75
N ASP A 22 -19.89 -4.59 13.43
CA ASP A 22 -19.43 -4.42 14.80
C ASP A 22 -17.92 -4.51 15.07
N ARG A 23 -17.20 -3.44 14.60
CA ARG A 23 -15.96 -3.01 15.27
C ARG A 23 -16.05 -1.51 15.56
N PRO A 24 -15.79 -1.06 16.80
CA PRO A 24 -15.71 0.37 17.12
C PRO A 24 -14.49 0.95 16.39
N GLY A 25 -14.73 1.89 15.47
CA GLY A 25 -13.71 2.53 14.62
C GLY A 25 -14.06 2.64 13.14
N GLY A 26 -15.24 2.21 12.73
CA GLY A 26 -15.64 2.12 11.32
C GLY A 26 -16.00 3.44 10.64
N ARG A 27 -15.05 4.38 10.48
CA ARG A 27 -15.29 5.61 9.70
C ARG A 27 -14.21 5.97 8.67
N TYR A 28 -13.38 5.04 8.22
CA TYR A 28 -12.32 5.40 7.26
C TYR A 28 -12.21 4.46 6.07
N LEU A 29 -13.35 3.98 5.56
CA LEU A 29 -13.40 3.47 4.19
C LEU A 29 -14.11 4.52 3.36
N VAL A 30 -13.37 5.52 2.88
CA VAL A 30 -13.84 6.33 1.75
C VAL A 30 -13.64 5.45 0.52
N PRO A 31 -14.70 4.92 -0.12
CA PRO A 31 -14.54 4.12 -1.32
C PRO A 31 -14.06 5.04 -2.44
N VAL A 32 -12.78 4.97 -2.75
CA VAL A 32 -12.12 5.77 -3.77
C VAL A 32 -12.44 5.31 -5.18
N ARG A 33 -12.87 4.09 -5.30
CA ARG A 33 -13.40 3.53 -6.53
C ARG A 33 -14.81 3.00 -6.30
N LYS A 34 -15.71 3.26 -7.26
CA LYS A 34 -16.97 2.52 -7.32
C LYS A 34 -16.60 1.03 -7.32
N PRO A 35 -17.09 0.25 -6.35
CA PRO A 35 -16.83 -1.19 -6.32
C PRO A 35 -17.16 -1.78 -7.69
N LEU A 36 -16.29 -2.63 -8.22
CA LEU A 36 -16.58 -3.31 -9.49
C LEU A 36 -17.80 -4.23 -9.37
N ASP A 37 -18.22 -4.55 -8.14
CA ASP A 37 -19.40 -5.37 -7.79
C ASP A 37 -19.53 -6.61 -8.66
N LEU A 38 -18.39 -7.26 -8.93
CA LEU A 38 -18.37 -8.49 -9.71
C LEU A 38 -19.07 -9.60 -8.93
N PRO A 39 -19.92 -10.40 -9.57
CA PRO A 39 -20.64 -11.49 -8.89
C PRO A 39 -19.74 -12.69 -8.53
N PHE A 40 -18.46 -12.62 -8.83
CA PHE A 40 -17.47 -13.67 -8.58
C PHE A 40 -16.08 -13.08 -8.42
N ASP A 41 -15.17 -13.83 -7.80
CA ASP A 41 -13.74 -13.50 -7.79
C ASP A 41 -13.12 -13.83 -9.16
N PRO A 42 -12.66 -12.83 -9.93
CA PRO A 42 -12.11 -13.05 -11.27
C PRO A 42 -10.80 -13.84 -11.25
N ILE A 43 -10.01 -13.77 -10.17
CA ILE A 43 -8.76 -14.51 -10.04
C ILE A 43 -9.05 -15.98 -9.75
N ALA A 44 -9.95 -16.26 -8.81
CA ALA A 44 -10.36 -17.63 -8.52
C ALA A 44 -10.98 -18.30 -9.74
N ARG A 45 -11.79 -17.57 -10.52
CA ARG A 45 -12.34 -18.09 -11.77
C ARG A 45 -11.27 -18.35 -12.82
N ALA A 46 -10.31 -17.45 -12.98
CA ALA A 46 -9.18 -17.65 -13.88
C ALA A 46 -8.33 -18.86 -13.47
N ALA A 47 -8.09 -19.05 -12.17
CA ALA A 47 -7.36 -20.19 -11.62
C ALA A 47 -8.04 -21.53 -11.99
N GLN A 48 -9.36 -21.64 -11.83
CA GLN A 48 -10.11 -22.84 -12.23
C GLN A 48 -10.01 -23.15 -13.72
N ILE A 49 -10.02 -22.12 -14.59
CA ILE A 49 -9.85 -22.30 -16.04
C ILE A 49 -8.42 -22.74 -16.36
N TRP A 50 -7.44 -22.12 -15.68
CA TRP A 50 -6.02 -22.43 -15.82
C TRP A 50 -5.72 -23.89 -15.48
N GLU A 51 -6.22 -24.37 -14.33
CA GLU A 51 -6.02 -25.76 -13.88
C GLU A 51 -6.49 -26.79 -14.91
N ARG A 52 -7.62 -26.53 -15.55
CA ARG A 52 -8.14 -27.43 -16.59
C ARG A 52 -7.31 -27.44 -17.86
N ARG A 53 -6.57 -26.36 -18.16
CA ARG A 53 -5.84 -26.20 -19.43
C ARG A 53 -4.34 -26.38 -19.31
N PHE A 54 -3.78 -25.97 -18.18
CA PHE A 54 -2.33 -25.82 -18.02
C PHE A 54 -1.79 -26.49 -16.73
N GLY A 55 -2.65 -26.98 -15.85
CA GLY A 55 -2.24 -27.56 -14.57
C GLY A 55 -2.21 -26.55 -13.43
N ASP A 56 -1.32 -26.72 -12.46
CA ASP A 56 -1.27 -25.95 -11.21
C ASP A 56 -1.38 -24.44 -11.41
N SER A 57 -2.39 -23.83 -10.78
CA SER A 57 -2.71 -22.41 -10.90
C SER A 57 -2.19 -21.56 -9.74
N ARG A 58 -1.65 -22.15 -8.67
CA ARG A 58 -1.33 -21.44 -7.39
C ARG A 58 -0.38 -20.27 -7.57
N ALA A 59 0.68 -20.44 -8.36
CA ALA A 59 1.64 -19.38 -8.63
C ALA A 59 0.99 -18.22 -9.42
N MET A 60 0.23 -18.54 -10.46
CA MET A 60 -0.51 -17.55 -11.27
C MET A 60 -1.51 -16.77 -10.42
N ALA A 61 -2.31 -17.48 -9.60
CA ALA A 61 -3.30 -16.86 -8.72
C ALA A 61 -2.64 -15.95 -7.68
N ALA A 62 -1.51 -16.35 -7.08
CA ALA A 62 -0.77 -15.54 -6.14
C ALA A 62 -0.23 -14.25 -6.78
N VAL A 63 0.43 -14.35 -7.93
CA VAL A 63 0.99 -13.19 -8.64
C VAL A 63 -0.11 -12.22 -9.06
N THR A 64 -1.19 -12.70 -9.66
CA THR A 64 -2.30 -11.85 -10.11
C THR A 64 -3.03 -11.21 -8.93
N SER A 65 -3.12 -11.90 -7.78
CA SER A 65 -3.67 -11.33 -6.54
C SER A 65 -2.81 -10.19 -6.00
N ILE A 66 -1.48 -10.34 -5.98
CA ILE A 66 -0.55 -9.28 -5.58
C ILE A 66 -0.70 -8.05 -6.47
N MET A 67 -0.71 -8.23 -7.80
CA MET A 67 -0.84 -7.13 -8.75
C MET A 67 -2.19 -6.41 -8.61
N ARG A 68 -3.28 -7.15 -8.41
CA ARG A 68 -4.60 -6.56 -8.19
C ARG A 68 -4.71 -5.84 -6.86
N ALA A 69 -4.17 -6.43 -5.79
CA ALA A 69 -4.12 -5.82 -4.46
C ALA A 69 -3.32 -4.51 -4.49
N GLN A 70 -2.15 -4.49 -5.17
CA GLN A 70 -1.37 -3.27 -5.35
C GLN A 70 -2.19 -2.15 -6.01
N GLN A 71 -2.91 -2.44 -7.11
CA GLN A 71 -3.73 -1.44 -7.79
C GLN A 71 -4.83 -0.87 -6.89
N ILE A 72 -5.45 -1.72 -6.07
CA ILE A 72 -6.49 -1.32 -5.13
C ILE A 72 -5.89 -0.43 -4.04
N LEU A 73 -4.79 -0.86 -3.42
CA LEU A 73 -4.13 -0.13 -2.34
C LEU A 73 -3.60 1.23 -2.80
N ILE A 74 -2.93 1.31 -3.95
CA ILE A 74 -2.42 2.58 -4.47
C ILE A 74 -3.58 3.56 -4.70
N ALA A 75 -4.69 3.11 -5.27
CA ALA A 75 -5.84 3.98 -5.51
C ALA A 75 -6.47 4.50 -4.19
N GLU A 76 -6.53 3.67 -3.16
CA GLU A 76 -7.03 4.03 -1.84
C GLU A 76 -6.09 4.98 -1.10
N LEU A 77 -4.79 4.67 -1.09
CA LEU A 77 -3.77 5.50 -0.47
C LEU A 77 -3.66 6.88 -1.14
N ASP A 78 -3.71 6.94 -2.47
CA ASP A 78 -3.71 8.20 -3.21
C ASP A 78 -4.91 9.07 -2.87
N ALA A 79 -6.06 8.46 -2.59
CA ALA A 79 -7.22 9.25 -2.22
C ALA A 79 -7.15 9.78 -0.78
N LEU A 80 -6.64 8.99 0.15
CA LEU A 80 -6.37 9.45 1.53
C LEU A 80 -5.35 10.60 1.52
N LEU A 81 -4.40 10.57 0.60
CA LEU A 81 -3.34 11.57 0.47
C LEU A 81 -3.72 12.82 -0.34
N ARG A 82 -4.79 12.76 -1.12
CA ARG A 82 -5.26 13.87 -1.96
C ARG A 82 -5.50 15.18 -1.20
N PRO A 83 -6.09 15.21 0.00
CA PRO A 83 -6.25 16.44 0.79
C PRO A 83 -4.93 17.12 1.14
N HIS A 84 -3.83 16.37 1.17
CA HIS A 84 -2.47 16.86 1.40
C HIS A 84 -1.75 17.28 0.12
N GLY A 85 -2.39 17.18 -1.04
CA GLY A 85 -1.77 17.43 -2.35
C GLY A 85 -0.76 16.36 -2.77
N LEU A 86 -0.77 15.17 -2.15
CA LEU A 86 0.18 14.10 -2.39
C LEU A 86 -0.43 12.93 -3.16
N THR A 87 0.44 12.17 -3.81
CA THR A 87 0.23 10.75 -4.16
C THR A 87 1.06 9.88 -3.22
N PHE A 88 0.79 8.59 -3.18
CA PHE A 88 1.55 7.68 -2.33
C PHE A 88 3.06 7.73 -2.64
N ALA A 89 3.45 7.72 -3.90
CA ALA A 89 4.86 7.85 -4.30
C ALA A 89 5.54 9.15 -3.81
N ARG A 90 4.81 10.28 -3.80
CA ARG A 90 5.32 11.54 -3.26
C ARG A 90 5.41 11.52 -1.73
N TYR A 91 4.42 10.91 -1.09
CA TYR A 91 4.44 10.68 0.35
C TYR A 91 5.63 9.81 0.78
N GLU A 92 5.86 8.68 0.10
CA GLU A 92 7.01 7.80 0.37
C GLU A 92 8.34 8.56 0.25
N ALA A 93 8.50 9.40 -0.78
CA ALA A 93 9.69 10.22 -0.94
C ALA A 93 9.88 11.21 0.22
N LEU A 94 8.81 11.89 0.68
CA LEU A 94 8.90 12.79 1.84
C LEU A 94 9.25 12.05 3.13
N VAL A 95 8.64 10.89 3.37
CA VAL A 95 8.92 10.07 4.56
C VAL A 95 10.35 9.54 4.51
N LEU A 96 10.82 9.11 3.34
CA LEU A 96 12.19 8.66 3.16
C LEU A 96 13.20 9.77 3.47
N LEU A 97 12.96 10.99 3.02
CA LEU A 97 13.78 12.16 3.34
C LEU A 97 13.71 12.47 4.84
N ARG A 98 12.52 12.45 5.43
CA ARG A 98 12.34 12.70 6.88
C ARG A 98 13.09 11.71 7.76
N PHE A 99 13.20 10.45 7.35
CA PHE A 99 13.92 9.41 8.09
C PHE A 99 15.44 9.44 7.82
N SER A 100 15.89 10.18 6.83
CA SER A 100 17.33 10.35 6.62
C SER A 100 17.94 11.25 7.69
N ARG A 101 19.22 11.02 7.99
CA ARG A 101 19.93 11.69 9.09
C ARG A 101 19.89 13.22 9.00
N GLU A 102 20.02 13.76 7.79
CA GLU A 102 20.09 15.20 7.53
C GLU A 102 18.80 15.76 6.90
N GLY A 103 17.80 14.93 6.68
CA GLY A 103 16.61 15.32 5.92
C GLY A 103 16.85 15.44 4.43
N ALA A 104 18.01 14.99 3.94
CA ALA A 104 18.44 15.09 2.56
C ALA A 104 19.01 13.76 2.05
N LEU A 105 18.80 13.47 0.76
CA LEU A 105 19.34 12.28 0.10
C LEU A 105 19.71 12.59 -1.35
N PRO A 106 20.76 11.92 -1.88
CA PRO A 106 21.04 11.93 -3.32
C PRO A 106 19.86 11.34 -4.12
N MET A 107 19.54 11.96 -5.26
CA MET A 107 18.46 11.51 -6.15
C MET A 107 18.56 10.02 -6.51
N ARG A 108 19.78 9.53 -6.76
CA ARG A 108 20.05 8.12 -7.05
C ARG A 108 19.61 7.20 -5.89
N LEU A 109 19.91 7.60 -4.66
CA LEU A 109 19.58 6.81 -3.49
C LEU A 109 18.08 6.75 -3.22
N ILE A 110 17.36 7.84 -3.52
CA ILE A 110 15.89 7.85 -3.47
C ILE A 110 15.32 6.81 -4.45
N GLY A 111 15.80 6.80 -5.69
CA GLY A 111 15.35 5.82 -6.70
C GLY A 111 15.62 4.38 -6.29
N GLN A 112 16.79 4.10 -5.74
CA GLN A 112 17.13 2.77 -5.23
C GLN A 112 16.22 2.31 -4.08
N ARG A 113 15.97 3.19 -3.11
CA ARG A 113 15.16 2.84 -1.93
C ARG A 113 13.66 2.72 -2.21
N LEU A 114 13.14 3.48 -3.19
CA LEU A 114 11.75 3.43 -3.60
C LEU A 114 11.51 2.45 -4.76
N MET A 115 12.56 1.80 -5.27
CA MET A 115 12.49 0.91 -6.45
C MET A 115 11.83 1.58 -7.66
N VAL A 116 12.16 2.84 -7.93
CA VAL A 116 11.60 3.59 -9.06
C VAL A 116 12.69 4.04 -10.02
N HIS A 117 12.33 4.12 -11.30
CA HIS A 117 13.24 4.58 -12.34
C HIS A 117 13.69 6.03 -12.08
N PRO A 118 14.93 6.42 -12.45
CA PRO A 118 15.44 7.79 -12.26
C PRO A 118 14.55 8.89 -12.79
N THR A 119 13.89 8.69 -13.94
CA THR A 119 12.90 9.63 -14.48
C THR A 119 11.71 9.82 -13.54
N SER A 120 11.25 8.76 -12.89
CA SER A 120 10.16 8.84 -11.90
C SER A 120 10.59 9.62 -10.67
N VAL A 121 11.83 9.41 -10.18
CA VAL A 121 12.40 10.20 -9.08
C VAL A 121 12.40 11.68 -9.42
N THR A 122 12.89 12.03 -10.62
CA THR A 122 12.93 13.41 -11.09
C THR A 122 11.53 14.04 -11.09
N ASN A 123 10.54 13.32 -11.60
CA ASN A 123 9.14 13.79 -11.63
C ASN A 123 8.56 13.96 -10.21
N ILE A 124 8.81 13.00 -9.31
CA ILE A 124 8.36 13.05 -7.91
C ILE A 124 8.94 14.31 -7.25
N ILE A 125 10.27 14.49 -7.35
CA ILE A 125 10.96 15.62 -6.70
C ILE A 125 10.58 16.96 -7.35
N ASN A 126 10.43 17.04 -8.66
CA ASN A 126 9.92 18.25 -9.33
C ASN A 126 8.56 18.69 -8.77
N ARG A 127 7.65 17.75 -8.57
CA ARG A 127 6.31 18.03 -8.05
C ARG A 127 6.34 18.46 -6.58
N LEU A 128 7.19 17.85 -5.77
CA LEU A 128 7.39 18.23 -4.36
C LEU A 128 8.07 19.60 -4.24
N GLU A 129 9.03 19.91 -5.10
CA GLU A 129 9.72 21.19 -5.15
C GLU A 129 8.76 22.31 -5.58
N ALA A 130 7.94 22.08 -6.61
CA ALA A 130 6.91 23.03 -7.04
C ALA A 130 5.87 23.34 -5.95
N GLN A 131 5.70 22.43 -4.97
CA GLN A 131 4.85 22.62 -3.78
C GLN A 131 5.61 23.24 -2.60
N GLY A 132 6.90 23.52 -2.72
CA GLY A 132 7.74 24.01 -1.61
C GLY A 132 8.03 22.98 -0.51
N LEU A 133 7.76 21.69 -0.75
CA LEU A 133 7.94 20.63 0.24
C LEU A 133 9.35 20.04 0.26
N VAL A 134 10.08 20.21 -0.81
CA VAL A 134 11.47 19.79 -1.02
C VAL A 134 12.23 20.92 -1.72
N VAL A 135 13.52 21.02 -1.47
CA VAL A 135 14.46 21.87 -2.22
C VAL A 135 15.59 21.01 -2.77
N ARG A 136 16.18 21.42 -3.92
CA ARG A 136 17.38 20.81 -4.45
C ARG A 136 18.62 21.56 -4.00
N ARG A 137 19.67 20.82 -3.66
CA ARG A 137 20.97 21.37 -3.33
C ARG A 137 22.08 20.63 -4.08
N PRO A 138 23.21 21.28 -4.39
CA PRO A 138 24.40 20.57 -4.85
C PRO A 138 24.81 19.50 -3.81
N ASN A 139 25.27 18.35 -4.27
CA ASN A 139 25.80 17.33 -3.39
C ASN A 139 27.29 17.62 -3.09
N PRO A 140 27.67 17.97 -1.85
CA PRO A 140 29.08 18.29 -1.54
C PRO A 140 30.02 17.10 -1.67
N ALA A 141 29.51 15.87 -1.58
CA ALA A 141 30.28 14.63 -1.74
C ALA A 141 30.43 14.19 -3.20
N ASP A 142 29.65 14.77 -4.12
CA ASP A 142 29.70 14.46 -5.55
C ASP A 142 29.33 15.74 -6.32
N GLY A 143 30.34 16.41 -6.85
CA GLY A 143 30.18 17.72 -7.51
C GLY A 143 29.26 17.74 -8.73
N ARG A 144 28.80 16.59 -9.21
CA ARG A 144 27.79 16.45 -10.29
C ARG A 144 26.42 15.99 -9.75
N GLY A 145 26.36 15.60 -8.47
CA GLY A 145 25.15 15.06 -7.86
C GLY A 145 24.22 16.13 -7.31
N THR A 146 22.95 15.83 -7.23
CA THR A 146 21.91 16.67 -6.60
C THR A 146 21.33 15.92 -5.39
N LEU A 147 21.24 16.65 -4.26
CA LEU A 147 20.48 16.24 -3.10
C LEU A 147 19.05 16.79 -3.19
N ALA A 148 18.07 15.99 -2.81
CA ALA A 148 16.74 16.46 -2.43
C ALA A 148 16.69 16.58 -0.91
N GLU A 149 16.29 17.75 -0.39
CA GLU A 149 16.18 18.04 1.04
C GLU A 149 14.75 18.42 1.39
N ILE A 150 14.20 17.82 2.45
CA ILE A 150 12.84 18.11 2.93
C ILE A 150 12.81 19.45 3.66
N THR A 151 11.86 20.33 3.31
CA THR A 151 11.64 21.61 3.98
C THR A 151 10.87 21.45 5.30
N ALA A 152 10.76 22.51 6.11
CA ALA A 152 9.88 22.54 7.27
C ALA A 152 8.43 22.25 6.87
N ALA A 153 7.91 22.89 5.80
CA ALA A 153 6.59 22.64 5.27
C ALA A 153 6.42 21.17 4.81
N GLY A 154 7.44 20.58 4.18
CA GLY A 154 7.45 19.17 3.81
C GLY A 154 7.33 18.24 5.01
N ARG A 155 8.02 18.54 6.12
CA ARG A 155 7.94 17.76 7.37
C ARG A 155 6.55 17.82 8.00
N GLU A 156 5.91 18.99 7.98
CA GLU A 156 4.55 19.16 8.51
C GLU A 156 3.51 18.43 7.66
N VAL A 157 3.58 18.56 6.34
CA VAL A 157 2.68 17.86 5.42
C VAL A 157 2.85 16.34 5.56
N ALA A 158 4.09 15.85 5.60
CA ALA A 158 4.35 14.42 5.82
C ALA A 158 3.79 13.93 7.16
N ALA A 159 3.87 14.73 8.23
CA ALA A 159 3.34 14.36 9.54
C ALA A 159 1.81 14.23 9.54
N ARG A 160 1.09 15.24 8.96
CA ARG A 160 -0.38 15.17 8.85
C ARG A 160 -0.83 14.00 7.97
N ALA A 161 -0.19 13.84 6.81
CA ALA A 161 -0.49 12.72 5.90
C ALA A 161 -0.26 11.36 6.57
N THR A 162 0.81 11.22 7.37
CA THR A 162 1.08 10.00 8.15
C THR A 162 -0.02 9.73 9.17
N ALA A 163 -0.51 10.76 9.87
CA ALA A 163 -1.58 10.61 10.85
C ALA A 163 -2.86 10.05 10.20
N ASP A 164 -3.25 10.57 9.02
CA ASP A 164 -4.42 10.10 8.29
C ASP A 164 -4.24 8.67 7.77
N LEU A 165 -3.08 8.33 7.22
CA LEU A 165 -2.76 6.96 6.80
C LEU A 165 -2.77 5.97 7.96
N MET A 166 -2.23 6.35 9.12
CA MET A 166 -2.25 5.53 10.34
C MET A 166 -3.67 5.33 10.85
N ALA A 167 -4.49 6.37 10.87
CA ALA A 167 -5.91 6.29 11.25
C ALA A 167 -6.68 5.34 10.32
N ALA A 168 -6.39 5.37 9.01
CA ALA A 168 -6.94 4.46 8.01
C ALA A 168 -6.23 3.09 7.97
N ARG A 169 -5.23 2.84 8.84
CA ARG A 169 -4.40 1.64 8.84
C ARG A 169 -3.85 1.30 7.46
N PHE A 170 -3.43 2.33 6.69
CA PHE A 170 -2.94 2.20 5.32
C PHE A 170 -3.87 1.40 4.39
N GLY A 171 -5.18 1.57 4.51
CA GLY A 171 -6.17 0.81 3.75
C GLY A 171 -6.34 -0.65 4.18
N MET A 172 -5.60 -1.10 5.19
CA MET A 172 -5.60 -2.50 5.67
C MET A 172 -6.51 -2.71 6.90
N GLY A 173 -7.53 -1.88 7.08
CA GLY A 173 -8.41 -1.90 8.26
C GLY A 173 -9.19 -3.21 8.46
N GLY A 174 -9.39 -3.99 7.41
CA GLY A 174 -10.09 -5.29 7.46
C GLY A 174 -9.24 -6.44 8.01
N TYR A 175 -7.93 -6.26 8.19
CA TYR A 175 -7.01 -7.32 8.63
C TYR A 175 -6.66 -7.20 10.10
N ARG A 176 -6.48 -8.35 10.77
CA ARG A 176 -5.93 -8.42 12.13
C ARG A 176 -4.41 -8.21 12.08
N THR A 177 -3.82 -7.88 13.23
CA THR A 177 -2.37 -7.61 13.34
C THR A 177 -1.52 -8.83 12.99
N ASP A 178 -1.94 -10.02 13.39
CA ASP A 178 -1.26 -11.29 13.08
C ASP A 178 -1.32 -11.60 11.57
N GLU A 179 -2.44 -11.35 10.91
CA GLU A 179 -2.60 -11.51 9.45
C GLU A 179 -1.68 -10.56 8.67
N LEU A 180 -1.55 -9.31 9.13
CA LEU A 180 -0.61 -8.35 8.55
C LEU A 180 0.84 -8.81 8.72
N GLY A 181 1.18 -9.40 9.87
CA GLY A 181 2.50 -9.99 10.11
C GLY A 181 2.80 -11.17 9.18
N GLN A 182 1.83 -12.05 8.95
CA GLN A 182 1.96 -13.16 8.01
C GLN A 182 2.14 -12.67 6.57
N LEU A 183 1.32 -11.71 6.13
CA LEU A 183 1.42 -11.10 4.79
C LEU A 183 2.79 -10.47 4.59
N PHE A 184 3.26 -9.68 5.57
CA PHE A 184 4.60 -9.09 5.52
C PHE A 184 5.69 -10.15 5.37
N THR A 185 5.61 -11.25 6.12
CA THR A 185 6.60 -12.34 6.10
C THR A 185 6.64 -13.04 4.74
N LEU A 186 5.48 -13.33 4.15
CA LEU A 186 5.39 -13.96 2.82
C LEU A 186 5.98 -13.04 1.73
N LEU A 187 5.60 -11.76 1.72
CA LEU A 187 6.11 -10.79 0.76
C LEU A 187 7.58 -10.48 0.99
N ARG A 188 8.06 -10.52 2.25
CA ARG A 188 9.50 -10.39 2.54
C ARG A 188 10.30 -11.54 1.95
N GLY A 189 9.79 -12.77 2.01
CA GLY A 189 10.42 -13.93 1.37
C GLY A 189 10.58 -13.76 -0.13
N LEU A 190 9.54 -13.28 -0.82
CA LEU A 190 9.58 -12.95 -2.24
C LEU A 190 10.66 -11.89 -2.57
N ARG A 191 10.71 -10.80 -1.80
CA ARG A 191 11.68 -9.72 -2.00
C ARG A 191 13.11 -10.18 -1.75
N LEU A 192 13.33 -11.02 -0.74
CA LEU A 192 14.66 -11.61 -0.46
C LEU A 192 15.11 -12.50 -1.62
N ALA A 193 14.24 -13.36 -2.13
CA ALA A 193 14.55 -14.23 -3.27
C ALA A 193 14.87 -13.43 -4.56
N ALA A 194 14.27 -12.25 -4.71
CA ALA A 194 14.54 -11.33 -5.81
C ALA A 194 15.81 -10.48 -5.62
N GLY A 195 16.52 -10.60 -4.49
CA GLY A 195 17.73 -9.80 -4.20
C GLY A 195 17.46 -8.34 -3.84
N ASP A 196 16.24 -8.00 -3.41
CA ASP A 196 15.86 -6.64 -3.01
C ASP A 196 16.68 -6.13 -1.80
N PHE A 197 17.10 -7.05 -0.94
CA PHE A 197 17.97 -6.76 0.20
C PHE A 197 18.78 -7.99 0.62
N THR A 198 19.90 -7.76 1.31
CA THR A 198 20.66 -8.83 1.97
C THR A 198 20.25 -8.90 3.45
N PRO A 199 19.96 -10.10 3.99
CA PRO A 199 19.69 -10.24 5.43
C PRO A 199 20.89 -9.70 6.20
N GLY A 200 20.67 -8.67 7.02
CA GLY A 200 21.66 -8.24 8.00
C GLY A 200 21.86 -9.34 9.07
N PRO A 201 22.97 -9.31 9.84
CA PRO A 201 23.07 -10.14 11.02
C PRO A 201 21.82 -9.94 11.86
N ALA A 202 21.19 -11.06 12.28
CA ALA A 202 19.94 -11.04 13.02
C ALA A 202 20.06 -10.04 14.18
N ALA A 203 19.31 -8.95 14.15
CA ALA A 203 19.14 -8.12 15.32
C ALA A 203 18.57 -9.04 16.41
N ALA A 204 19.37 -9.30 17.43
CA ALA A 204 18.98 -10.09 18.58
C ALA A 204 17.65 -9.52 19.06
N THR A 205 16.62 -10.33 19.01
CA THR A 205 15.29 -9.99 19.53
C THR A 205 15.43 -9.89 21.05
N THR A 206 15.72 -8.67 21.52
CA THR A 206 15.65 -8.36 22.95
C THR A 206 14.17 -8.34 23.29
N GLY A 207 13.66 -9.51 23.68
CA GLY A 207 12.34 -9.62 24.27
C GLY A 207 12.29 -8.76 25.53
N PRO A 208 11.14 -8.16 25.89
CA PRO A 208 11.01 -7.43 27.12
C PRO A 208 11.31 -8.37 28.30
N ALA A 209 12.28 -7.95 29.15
CA ALA A 209 12.58 -8.63 30.38
C ALA A 209 11.31 -8.65 31.25
N VAL A 210 10.75 -9.83 31.47
CA VAL A 210 9.70 -10.05 32.47
C VAL A 210 10.41 -9.99 33.83
N SER A 211 10.31 -8.84 34.53
CA SER A 211 10.68 -8.71 35.94
C SER A 211 9.72 -9.58 36.77
N ARG A 212 10.31 -10.46 37.57
CA ARG A 212 9.64 -11.19 38.63
C ARG A 212 9.29 -10.27 39.79
#